data_925c8b6d44b1f7546b265b2ca2026bf2
#
_entry.id   925c8b6d44b1f7546b265b2ca2026bf2
#
_cell.length_a   1.000
_cell.length_b   1.000
_cell.length_c   1.000
_cell.angle_alpha   90.00
_cell.angle_beta   90.00
_cell.angle_gamma   90.00
#
_symmetry.space_group_name_H-M   'P 1'
#
loop_
_entity.id
_entity.type
_entity.pdbx_description
1 polymer ?
#
loop_
_entity_poly.entity_id
_entity_poly.type
_entity_poly.pdbx_seq_one_letter_code
_entity_poly.pdbx_strand_id
1 'polypeptide(L)'
;SATGLAFEGSQADSIYPVSASGDGSLRDNAIDLGFASSRFDDVHATNGTIQTSDENEKQNIASLTSAEINAAKAISKLFKTYKWKDKVTAKGDAARTHTGVVAQEVQKAMSDAGLDAAKYAFWCSDTWWEVEETTTDDDGEKHTGTVSYQTEKDAPEGATKRTRLGVRYPELMSFVLASIEDRLTALENAQ
;
A
#
# COMPACT_ATOMS: atom_id res chain seq x y z
N SER A 1 0.35 21.91 -8.31
CA SER A 1 -1.02 22.18 -7.87
C SER A 1 -1.10 21.97 -6.36
N ALA A 2 -1.62 22.95 -5.64
CA ALA A 2 -1.80 22.83 -4.20
C ALA A 2 -2.95 21.85 -3.89
N THR A 3 -2.78 21.03 -2.86
CA THR A 3 -3.77 20.05 -2.41
C THR A 3 -4.30 20.43 -1.03
N GLY A 4 -5.55 20.10 -0.75
CA GLY A 4 -6.19 20.37 0.53
C GLY A 4 -7.25 19.35 0.87
N LEU A 5 -7.72 19.39 2.12
CA LEU A 5 -8.90 18.66 2.58
C LEU A 5 -10.00 19.67 2.90
N ALA A 6 -11.23 19.41 2.44
CA ALA A 6 -12.41 20.13 2.86
C ALA A 6 -13.14 19.36 3.97
N PHE A 7 -13.71 20.10 4.91
CA PHE A 7 -14.55 19.59 5.98
C PHE A 7 -15.97 20.08 5.71
N GLU A 8 -16.88 19.17 5.41
CA GLU A 8 -18.27 19.47 5.07
C GLU A 8 -19.20 19.04 6.22
N GLY A 9 -19.90 19.98 6.80
CA GLY A 9 -20.82 19.74 7.92
C GLY A 9 -22.29 20.00 7.59
N SER A 10 -22.60 20.47 6.37
CA SER A 10 -23.97 20.88 6.02
C SER A 10 -24.78 19.80 5.30
N GLN A 11 -24.13 18.88 4.60
CA GLN A 11 -24.83 17.87 3.78
C GLN A 11 -24.43 16.44 4.08
N ALA A 12 -23.16 16.14 4.45
CA ALA A 12 -22.66 14.79 4.53
C ALA A 12 -21.77 14.50 5.74
N ASP A 13 -21.43 15.47 6.58
CA ASP A 13 -20.46 15.29 7.70
C ASP A 13 -19.19 14.55 7.24
N SER A 14 -18.58 15.01 6.15
CA SER A 14 -17.49 14.29 5.48
C SER A 14 -16.22 15.13 5.35
N ILE A 15 -15.10 14.42 5.12
CA ILE A 15 -13.81 15.03 4.75
C ILE A 15 -13.48 14.52 3.36
N TYR A 16 -13.21 15.43 2.42
CA TYR A 16 -12.92 15.04 1.05
C TYR A 16 -11.80 15.89 0.42
N PRO A 17 -11.11 15.35 -0.62
CA PRO A 17 -10.00 16.03 -1.26
C PRO A 17 -10.47 17.17 -2.17
N VAL A 18 -9.79 18.33 -2.07
CA VAL A 18 -10.07 19.52 -2.87
C VAL A 18 -8.79 20.15 -3.40
N SER A 19 -8.93 21.01 -4.40
CA SER A 19 -7.87 21.93 -4.81
C SER A 19 -7.66 23.01 -3.76
N ALA A 20 -6.42 23.24 -3.35
CA ALA A 20 -6.07 24.35 -2.46
C ALA A 20 -5.80 25.67 -3.23
N SER A 21 -6.13 25.73 -4.52
CA SER A 21 -5.97 26.94 -5.33
C SER A 21 -7.05 28.02 -5.07
N GLY A 22 -7.93 27.77 -4.09
CA GLY A 22 -8.95 28.73 -3.64
C GLY A 22 -10.30 28.63 -4.35
N ASP A 23 -10.45 27.79 -5.36
CA ASP A 23 -11.70 27.55 -6.09
C ASP A 23 -12.56 26.43 -5.48
N GLY A 24 -12.03 25.68 -4.49
CA GLY A 24 -12.73 24.59 -3.81
C GLY A 24 -13.11 23.41 -4.70
N SER A 25 -12.57 23.31 -5.91
CA SER A 25 -12.90 22.22 -6.84
C SER A 25 -12.56 20.87 -6.26
N LEU A 26 -13.45 19.88 -6.46
CA LEU A 26 -13.26 18.50 -6.02
C LEU A 26 -12.08 17.85 -6.75
N ARG A 27 -11.36 17.00 -6.03
CA ARG A 27 -10.24 16.22 -6.59
C ARG A 27 -10.46 14.73 -6.34
N ASP A 28 -11.42 14.18 -7.07
CA ASP A 28 -11.73 12.76 -7.02
C ASP A 28 -10.55 11.93 -7.53
N ASN A 29 -10.23 10.85 -6.81
CA ASN A 29 -9.17 9.88 -7.14
C ASN A 29 -7.79 10.52 -7.48
N ALA A 30 -7.43 11.60 -6.78
CA ALA A 30 -6.23 12.39 -7.10
C ALA A 30 -5.33 12.71 -5.90
N ILE A 31 -5.69 12.32 -4.70
CA ILE A 31 -4.95 12.62 -3.46
C ILE A 31 -4.84 11.37 -2.58
N ASP A 32 -3.63 11.01 -2.23
CA ASP A 32 -3.35 9.91 -1.30
C ASP A 32 -3.42 10.37 0.17
N LEU A 33 -3.81 9.47 1.06
CA LEU A 33 -3.72 9.66 2.50
C LEU A 33 -2.40 9.05 3.00
N GLY A 34 -1.38 9.88 3.19
CA GLY A 34 -0.01 9.46 3.49
C GLY A 34 0.77 9.06 2.23
N PHE A 35 2.03 8.66 2.42
CA PHE A 35 2.89 8.14 1.36
C PHE A 35 4.01 7.24 1.94
N ALA A 36 4.84 6.64 1.10
CA ALA A 36 5.75 5.55 1.48
C ALA A 36 6.71 5.88 2.64
N SER A 37 7.21 7.12 2.74
CA SER A 37 8.08 7.57 3.84
C SER A 37 7.31 8.17 5.03
N SER A 38 6.03 8.54 4.88
CA SER A 38 5.20 9.20 5.89
C SER A 38 3.81 8.57 5.97
N ARG A 39 3.73 7.50 6.75
CA ARG A 39 2.52 6.69 6.90
C ARG A 39 1.76 7.06 8.17
N PHE A 40 0.45 6.90 8.14
CA PHE A 40 -0.34 6.89 9.38
C PHE A 40 -0.02 5.63 10.18
N ASP A 41 -0.02 5.74 11.52
CA ASP A 41 0.17 4.57 12.40
C ASP A 41 -1.10 3.70 12.41
N ASP A 42 -2.25 4.31 12.76
CA ASP A 42 -3.55 3.66 12.79
C ASP A 42 -4.65 4.53 12.15
N VAL A 43 -5.67 3.88 11.59
CA VAL A 43 -6.92 4.51 11.15
C VAL A 43 -8.07 3.88 11.93
N HIS A 44 -8.74 4.68 12.78
CA HIS A 44 -9.90 4.24 13.57
C HIS A 44 -11.19 4.62 12.83
N ALA A 45 -11.91 3.62 12.33
CA ALA A 45 -13.20 3.80 11.67
C ALA A 45 -14.17 2.70 12.14
N THR A 46 -15.42 3.07 12.38
CA THR A 46 -16.47 2.10 12.78
C THR A 46 -16.72 1.10 11.66
N ASN A 47 -16.71 1.58 10.41
CA ASN A 47 -16.81 0.74 9.22
C ASN A 47 -15.53 0.95 8.38
N GLY A 48 -14.64 -0.02 8.42
CA GLY A 48 -13.35 0.02 7.70
C GLY A 48 -13.45 -0.36 6.21
N THR A 49 -14.64 -0.34 5.63
CA THR A 49 -14.87 -0.75 4.25
C THR A 49 -14.51 0.35 3.27
N ILE A 50 -13.67 0.05 2.29
CA ILE A 50 -13.45 0.86 1.10
C ILE A 50 -14.46 0.37 0.05
N GLN A 51 -15.38 1.25 -0.38
CA GLN A 51 -16.42 0.92 -1.34
C GLN A 51 -15.90 1.16 -2.76
N THR A 52 -15.54 0.08 -3.45
CA THR A 52 -15.15 0.09 -4.87
C THR A 52 -15.70 -1.18 -5.51
N SER A 53 -16.05 -1.20 -6.75
CA SER A 53 -16.31 -2.39 -7.57
C SER A 53 -17.39 -2.23 -8.64
N ASP A 54 -17.69 -0.98 -9.03
CA ASP A 54 -18.62 -0.71 -10.11
C ASP A 54 -18.08 -1.28 -11.43
N GLU A 55 -18.93 -1.99 -12.20
CA GLU A 55 -18.59 -2.54 -13.51
C GLU A 55 -18.28 -1.43 -14.53
N ASN A 56 -18.97 -0.29 -14.44
CA ASN A 56 -18.79 0.83 -15.37
C ASN A 56 -17.41 1.51 -15.25
N GLU A 57 -16.68 1.28 -14.15
CA GLU A 57 -15.33 1.78 -13.91
C GLU A 57 -14.25 0.76 -14.27
N LYS A 58 -14.62 -0.41 -14.80
CA LYS A 58 -13.71 -1.52 -15.11
C LYS A 58 -13.70 -1.83 -16.60
N GLN A 59 -12.57 -2.35 -17.05
CA GLN A 59 -12.41 -2.89 -18.42
C GLN A 59 -11.60 -4.19 -18.39
N ASN A 60 -11.64 -4.95 -19.47
CA ASN A 60 -10.92 -6.22 -19.63
C ASN A 60 -11.25 -7.24 -18.51
N ILE A 61 -12.51 -7.28 -18.09
CA ILE A 61 -12.98 -8.20 -17.06
C ILE A 61 -12.85 -9.63 -17.60
N ALA A 62 -12.09 -10.46 -16.91
CA ALA A 62 -11.86 -11.86 -17.28
C ALA A 62 -11.62 -12.73 -16.03
N SER A 63 -11.80 -14.02 -16.20
CA SER A 63 -11.36 -15.02 -15.20
C SER A 63 -9.85 -15.08 -15.12
N LEU A 64 -9.32 -15.52 -13.98
CA LEU A 64 -7.89 -15.74 -13.81
C LEU A 64 -7.39 -16.82 -14.78
N THR A 65 -6.22 -16.56 -15.37
CA THR A 65 -5.51 -17.52 -16.21
C THR A 65 -4.89 -18.64 -15.39
N SER A 66 -4.54 -19.75 -16.03
CA SER A 66 -3.82 -20.85 -15.35
C SER A 66 -2.52 -20.43 -14.69
N ALA A 67 -1.79 -19.45 -15.26
CA ALA A 67 -0.58 -18.90 -14.66
C ALA A 67 -0.91 -18.13 -13.38
N GLU A 68 -1.98 -17.33 -13.38
CA GLU A 68 -2.46 -16.58 -12.21
C GLU A 68 -2.96 -17.51 -11.11
N ILE A 69 -3.70 -18.56 -11.45
CA ILE A 69 -4.14 -19.59 -10.49
C ILE A 69 -2.93 -20.29 -9.86
N ASN A 70 -1.90 -20.62 -10.65
CA ASN A 70 -0.67 -21.25 -10.13
C ASN A 70 0.09 -20.30 -9.20
N ALA A 71 0.22 -19.01 -9.56
CA ALA A 71 0.83 -18.00 -8.71
C ALA A 71 0.04 -17.83 -7.39
N ALA A 72 -1.27 -17.70 -7.45
CA ALA A 72 -2.15 -17.57 -6.28
C ALA A 72 -2.04 -18.78 -5.34
N LYS A 73 -1.96 -19.99 -5.90
CA LYS A 73 -1.73 -21.25 -5.18
C LYS A 73 -0.35 -21.30 -4.50
N ALA A 74 0.68 -20.75 -5.12
CA ALA A 74 1.99 -20.61 -4.50
C ALA A 74 1.96 -19.57 -3.37
N ILE A 75 1.36 -18.41 -3.60
CA ILE A 75 1.22 -17.33 -2.62
C ILE A 75 0.39 -17.76 -1.40
N SER A 76 -0.63 -18.58 -1.57
CA SER A 76 -1.44 -19.09 -0.44
C SER A 76 -0.62 -19.82 0.64
N LYS A 77 0.57 -20.30 0.30
CA LYS A 77 1.49 -21.01 1.20
C LYS A 77 2.53 -20.10 1.86
N LEU A 78 2.54 -18.80 1.54
CA LEU A 78 3.55 -17.84 2.01
C LEU A 78 3.13 -17.13 3.29
N PHE A 79 1.90 -17.32 3.77
CA PHE A 79 1.45 -16.69 5.00
C PHE A 79 2.22 -17.21 6.21
N LYS A 80 2.75 -16.29 6.99
CA LYS A 80 3.56 -16.57 8.19
C LYS A 80 3.38 -15.49 9.24
N THR A 81 3.87 -15.75 10.43
CA THR A 81 3.89 -14.76 11.51
C THR A 81 5.22 -14.00 11.51
N TYR A 82 5.17 -12.74 11.95
CA TYR A 82 6.35 -11.87 12.11
C TYR A 82 6.13 -10.81 13.17
N LYS A 83 7.21 -10.12 13.56
CA LYS A 83 7.16 -8.90 14.37
C LYS A 83 7.89 -7.78 13.64
N TRP A 84 7.41 -6.54 13.77
CA TRP A 84 8.09 -5.37 13.23
C TRP A 84 9.39 -5.10 13.99
N LYS A 85 10.48 -4.84 13.29
CA LYS A 85 11.82 -4.62 13.89
C LYS A 85 11.82 -3.44 14.86
N ASP A 86 11.23 -2.30 14.47
CA ASP A 86 11.10 -1.10 15.31
C ASP A 86 10.31 -1.38 16.58
N LYS A 87 9.23 -2.16 16.49
CA LYS A 87 8.41 -2.53 17.66
C LYS A 87 9.15 -3.52 18.57
N VAL A 88 9.97 -4.42 18.01
CA VAL A 88 10.84 -5.28 18.83
C VAL A 88 11.92 -4.46 19.52
N THR A 89 12.55 -3.50 18.83
CA THR A 89 13.53 -2.59 19.43
C THR A 89 12.92 -1.78 20.59
N ALA A 90 11.68 -1.30 20.41
CA ALA A 90 11.01 -0.45 21.41
C ALA A 90 10.40 -1.23 22.59
N LYS A 91 9.93 -2.48 22.37
CA LYS A 91 9.09 -3.23 23.32
C LYS A 91 9.62 -4.63 23.68
N GLY A 92 10.73 -5.06 23.07
CA GLY A 92 11.28 -6.40 23.26
C GLY A 92 10.26 -7.50 23.00
N ASP A 93 10.14 -8.44 23.92
CA ASP A 93 9.20 -9.58 23.83
C ASP A 93 7.73 -9.17 23.82
N ALA A 94 7.39 -7.99 24.36
CA ALA A 94 6.03 -7.44 24.36
C ALA A 94 5.59 -6.90 22.97
N ALA A 95 6.47 -6.89 21.96
CA ALA A 95 6.08 -6.57 20.59
C ALA A 95 5.06 -7.58 20.04
N ARG A 96 3.95 -7.08 19.48
CA ARG A 96 2.86 -7.91 18.95
C ARG A 96 3.34 -8.76 17.78
N THR A 97 2.80 -9.96 17.67
CA THR A 97 2.93 -10.83 16.51
C THR A 97 1.87 -10.49 15.48
N HIS A 98 2.29 -10.36 14.24
CA HIS A 98 1.45 -10.10 13.07
C HIS A 98 1.43 -11.34 12.17
N THR A 99 0.41 -11.44 11.31
CA THR A 99 0.31 -12.47 10.28
C THR A 99 0.24 -11.82 8.92
N GLY A 100 0.96 -12.37 7.95
CA GLY A 100 0.96 -11.84 6.59
C GLY A 100 2.01 -12.53 5.70
N VAL A 101 2.33 -11.89 4.59
CA VAL A 101 3.32 -12.36 3.61
C VAL A 101 4.53 -11.43 3.56
N VAL A 102 5.62 -11.90 2.97
CA VAL A 102 6.79 -11.10 2.61
C VAL A 102 6.66 -10.69 1.14
N ALA A 103 6.68 -9.38 0.85
CA ALA A 103 6.43 -8.87 -0.51
C ALA A 103 7.42 -9.41 -1.55
N GLN A 104 8.69 -9.66 -1.17
CA GLN A 104 9.70 -10.28 -2.01
C GLN A 104 9.35 -11.73 -2.38
N GLU A 105 8.78 -12.47 -1.45
CA GLU A 105 8.35 -13.86 -1.70
C GLU A 105 7.13 -13.91 -2.63
N VAL A 106 6.21 -12.94 -2.50
CA VAL A 106 5.08 -12.77 -3.41
C VAL A 106 5.58 -12.46 -4.82
N GLN A 107 6.53 -11.51 -4.96
CA GLN A 107 7.15 -11.19 -6.23
C GLN A 107 7.79 -12.42 -6.88
N LYS A 108 8.53 -13.21 -6.08
CA LYS A 108 9.16 -14.46 -6.57
C LYS A 108 8.11 -15.47 -7.05
N ALA A 109 7.03 -15.68 -6.30
CA ALA A 109 5.96 -16.61 -6.69
C ALA A 109 5.28 -16.20 -7.99
N MET A 110 5.08 -14.90 -8.23
CA MET A 110 4.59 -14.36 -9.49
C MET A 110 5.58 -14.65 -10.64
N SER A 111 6.86 -14.34 -10.44
CA SER A 111 7.91 -14.59 -11.41
C SER A 111 8.07 -16.07 -11.77
N ASP A 112 8.03 -16.96 -10.78
CA ASP A 112 8.11 -18.42 -10.98
C ASP A 112 6.91 -18.94 -11.83
N ALA A 113 5.77 -18.26 -11.79
CA ALA A 113 4.59 -18.54 -12.63
C ALA A 113 4.64 -17.84 -14.01
N GLY A 114 5.72 -17.13 -14.33
CA GLY A 114 5.89 -16.39 -15.58
C GLY A 114 5.15 -15.04 -15.61
N LEU A 115 4.78 -14.51 -14.44
CA LEU A 115 4.05 -13.25 -14.29
C LEU A 115 4.94 -12.15 -13.72
N ASP A 116 4.66 -10.90 -14.11
CA ASP A 116 5.32 -9.73 -13.55
C ASP A 116 4.44 -9.13 -12.43
N ALA A 117 4.91 -9.21 -11.18
CA ALA A 117 4.19 -8.71 -10.02
C ALA A 117 3.86 -7.20 -10.11
N ALA A 118 4.71 -6.41 -10.78
CA ALA A 118 4.50 -4.97 -10.94
C ALA A 118 3.28 -4.60 -11.81
N LYS A 119 2.71 -5.57 -12.53
CA LYS A 119 1.46 -5.39 -13.29
C LYS A 119 0.19 -5.64 -12.47
N TYR A 120 0.34 -6.06 -11.22
CA TYR A 120 -0.78 -6.38 -10.32
C TYR A 120 -0.82 -5.40 -9.17
N ALA A 121 -1.96 -4.73 -8.98
CA ALA A 121 -2.11 -3.68 -7.99
C ALA A 121 -1.94 -4.16 -6.53
N PHE A 122 -2.09 -5.45 -6.26
CA PHE A 122 -1.83 -5.99 -4.93
C PHE A 122 -0.35 -5.98 -4.52
N TRP A 123 0.60 -5.85 -5.47
CA TRP A 123 2.02 -5.74 -5.16
C TRP A 123 2.50 -4.31 -5.39
N CYS A 124 3.17 -3.73 -4.39
CA CYS A 124 3.59 -2.35 -4.39
C CYS A 124 5.11 -2.22 -4.28
N SER A 125 5.68 -1.27 -5.00
CA SER A 125 7.08 -0.88 -4.92
C SER A 125 7.18 0.64 -4.96
N ASP A 126 7.35 1.24 -3.79
CA ASP A 126 7.44 2.68 -3.65
C ASP A 126 8.90 3.10 -3.48
N THR A 127 9.33 4.11 -4.22
CA THR A 127 10.69 4.63 -4.19
C THR A 127 10.66 6.11 -3.86
N TRP A 128 11.58 6.54 -2.99
CA TRP A 128 11.80 7.93 -2.62
C TRP A 128 13.27 8.17 -2.32
N TRP A 129 13.64 9.43 -2.12
CA TRP A 129 15.01 9.85 -1.79
C TRP A 129 15.00 10.56 -0.44
N GLU A 130 15.98 10.28 0.40
CA GLU A 130 16.11 10.84 1.75
C GLU A 130 17.44 11.55 1.92
N VAL A 131 17.40 12.67 2.62
CA VAL A 131 18.59 13.38 3.11
C VAL A 131 18.35 13.81 4.55
N GLU A 132 19.39 13.81 5.36
CA GLU A 132 19.33 14.43 6.69
C GLU A 132 19.60 15.92 6.56
N GLU A 133 18.66 16.73 7.02
CA GLU A 133 18.77 18.19 7.05
C GLU A 133 18.82 18.68 8.50
N THR A 134 19.70 19.63 8.76
CA THR A 134 19.77 20.31 10.05
C THR A 134 19.18 21.71 9.88
N THR A 135 18.07 21.97 10.55
CA THR A 135 17.46 23.29 10.65
C THR A 135 17.79 23.91 11.99
N THR A 136 17.83 25.24 12.04
CA THR A 136 18.00 25.99 13.28
C THR A 136 16.69 26.74 13.53
N ASP A 137 16.12 26.58 14.71
CA ASP A 137 14.90 27.30 15.09
C ASP A 137 15.18 28.76 15.51
N ASP A 138 14.12 29.49 15.84
CA ASP A 138 14.19 30.89 16.23
C ASP A 138 14.95 31.12 17.54
N ASP A 139 15.08 30.08 18.38
CA ASP A 139 15.83 30.08 19.63
C ASP A 139 17.31 29.69 19.43
N GLY A 140 17.71 29.37 18.20
CA GLY A 140 19.08 29.00 17.82
C GLY A 140 19.43 27.53 18.08
N GLU A 141 18.45 26.68 18.42
CA GLU A 141 18.64 25.24 18.59
C GLU A 141 18.65 24.52 17.23
N LYS A 142 19.55 23.54 17.11
CA LYS A 142 19.71 22.74 15.89
C LYS A 142 18.90 21.46 15.96
N HIS A 143 18.00 21.27 14.99
CA HIS A 143 17.20 20.08 14.82
C HIS A 143 17.62 19.36 13.55
N THR A 144 18.06 18.10 13.67
CA THR A 144 18.36 17.26 12.52
C THR A 144 17.19 16.32 12.26
N GLY A 145 16.67 16.34 11.04
CA GLY A 145 15.56 15.53 10.60
C GLY A 145 15.77 14.95 9.21
N THR A 146 15.06 13.87 8.89
CA THR A 146 15.05 13.28 7.55
C THR A 146 14.00 13.96 6.69
N VAL A 147 14.44 14.53 5.56
CA VAL A 147 13.57 15.09 4.53
C VAL A 147 13.46 14.09 3.38
N SER A 148 12.24 13.87 2.88
CA SER A 148 11.94 12.90 1.83
C SER A 148 11.43 13.57 0.55
N TYR A 149 11.95 13.14 -0.58
CA TYR A 149 11.61 13.61 -1.92
C TYR A 149 11.02 12.47 -2.74
N GLN A 150 9.92 12.73 -3.47
CA GLN A 150 9.22 11.70 -4.24
C GLN A 150 9.91 11.37 -5.57
N THR A 151 10.70 12.28 -6.11
CA THR A 151 11.43 12.08 -7.37
C THR A 151 12.91 12.39 -7.19
N GLU A 152 13.76 11.73 -7.98
CA GLU A 152 15.19 11.98 -8.00
C GLU A 152 15.53 13.42 -8.42
N LYS A 153 14.70 13.98 -9.29
CA LYS A 153 14.87 15.35 -9.80
C LYS A 153 14.70 16.41 -8.72
N ASP A 154 13.81 16.16 -7.76
CA ASP A 154 13.52 17.11 -6.68
C ASP A 154 14.45 16.92 -5.48
N ALA A 155 15.15 15.78 -5.42
CA ALA A 155 16.08 15.46 -4.36
C ALA A 155 17.43 16.20 -4.55
N PRO A 156 18.06 16.70 -3.47
CA PRO A 156 19.39 17.30 -3.55
C PRO A 156 20.44 16.25 -3.89
N GLU A 157 21.59 16.73 -4.40
CA GLU A 157 22.75 15.86 -4.65
C GLU A 157 23.19 15.14 -3.36
N GLY A 158 23.46 13.85 -3.47
CA GLY A 158 23.84 13.01 -2.32
C GLY A 158 22.66 12.41 -1.55
N ALA A 159 21.40 12.68 -1.94
CA ALA A 159 20.24 12.04 -1.34
C ALA A 159 20.27 10.53 -1.54
N THR A 160 19.92 9.79 -0.49
CA THR A 160 19.92 8.33 -0.49
C THR A 160 18.61 7.79 -1.04
N LYS A 161 18.67 7.01 -2.13
CA LYS A 161 17.52 6.31 -2.68
C LYS A 161 17.03 5.22 -1.72
N ARG A 162 15.73 5.21 -1.44
CA ARG A 162 15.03 4.21 -0.66
C ARG A 162 13.96 3.54 -1.49
N THR A 163 13.73 2.25 -1.24
CA THR A 163 12.61 1.52 -1.84
C THR A 163 11.94 0.67 -0.76
N ARG A 164 10.61 0.70 -0.74
CA ARG A 164 9.79 -0.12 0.15
C ARG A 164 8.84 -0.95 -0.69
N LEU A 165 8.88 -2.26 -0.46
CA LEU A 165 7.92 -3.19 -1.04
C LEU A 165 6.75 -3.40 -0.09
N GLY A 166 5.58 -3.63 -0.65
CA GLY A 166 4.36 -3.86 0.10
C GLY A 166 3.35 -4.72 -0.66
N VAL A 167 2.27 -5.05 0.03
CA VAL A 167 1.11 -5.71 -0.58
C VAL A 167 -0.19 -5.03 -0.12
N ARG A 168 -1.16 -4.93 -1.03
CA ARG A 168 -2.53 -4.56 -0.70
C ARG A 168 -3.29 -5.84 -0.35
N TYR A 169 -3.46 -6.09 0.94
CA TYR A 169 -4.04 -7.34 1.42
C TYR A 169 -5.44 -7.65 0.88
N PRO A 170 -6.40 -6.71 0.75
CA PRO A 170 -7.72 -7.03 0.20
C PRO A 170 -7.66 -7.64 -1.21
N GLU A 171 -6.85 -7.06 -2.11
CA GLU A 171 -6.68 -7.57 -3.46
C GLU A 171 -5.88 -8.89 -3.48
N LEU A 172 -4.80 -8.97 -2.69
CA LEU A 172 -4.01 -10.21 -2.57
C LEU A 172 -4.87 -11.36 -2.04
N MET A 173 -5.71 -11.12 -1.04
CA MET A 173 -6.60 -12.12 -0.48
C MET A 173 -7.65 -12.56 -1.51
N SER A 174 -8.23 -11.64 -2.30
CA SER A 174 -9.15 -11.96 -3.37
C SER A 174 -8.49 -12.84 -4.44
N PHE A 175 -7.25 -12.52 -4.82
CA PHE A 175 -6.45 -13.31 -5.76
C PHE A 175 -6.16 -14.72 -5.24
N VAL A 176 -5.77 -14.86 -3.97
CA VAL A 176 -5.54 -16.16 -3.32
C VAL A 176 -6.83 -16.96 -3.21
N LEU A 177 -7.94 -16.32 -2.84
CA LEU A 177 -9.23 -16.97 -2.67
C LEU A 177 -9.73 -17.61 -3.97
N ALA A 178 -9.55 -16.96 -5.11
CA ALA A 178 -9.89 -17.52 -6.42
C ALA A 178 -9.17 -18.85 -6.70
N SER A 179 -7.90 -19.01 -6.24
CA SER A 179 -7.18 -20.28 -6.40
C SER A 179 -7.70 -21.39 -5.47
N ILE A 180 -8.28 -21.03 -4.34
CA ILE A 180 -8.90 -21.99 -3.41
C ILE A 180 -10.20 -22.52 -4.04
N GLU A 181 -11.00 -21.63 -4.62
CA GLU A 181 -12.24 -21.99 -5.33
C GLU A 181 -11.95 -22.92 -6.52
N ASP A 182 -10.94 -22.59 -7.36
CA ASP A 182 -10.53 -23.46 -8.47
C ASP A 182 -10.16 -24.87 -8.00
N ARG A 183 -9.45 -24.99 -6.88
CA ARG A 183 -9.07 -26.29 -6.29
C ARG A 183 -10.24 -27.05 -5.73
N LEU A 184 -11.18 -26.36 -5.09
CA LEU A 184 -12.38 -26.95 -4.52
C LEU A 184 -13.26 -27.52 -5.64
N THR A 185 -13.52 -26.74 -6.68
CA THR A 185 -14.25 -27.18 -7.89
C THR A 185 -13.59 -28.41 -8.54
N ALA A 186 -12.25 -28.42 -8.65
CA ALA A 186 -11.54 -29.57 -9.20
C ALA A 186 -11.71 -30.85 -8.35
N LEU A 187 -11.76 -30.72 -7.01
CA LEU A 187 -12.01 -31.85 -6.11
C LEU A 187 -13.44 -32.37 -6.19
N GLU A 188 -14.43 -31.48 -6.30
CA GLU A 188 -15.84 -31.84 -6.45
C GLU A 188 -16.10 -32.59 -7.77
N ASN A 189 -15.45 -32.16 -8.85
CA ASN A 189 -15.58 -32.81 -10.16
C ASN A 189 -14.84 -34.16 -10.27
N ALA A 190 -13.98 -34.48 -9.30
CA ALA A 190 -13.23 -35.74 -9.27
C ALA A 190 -13.92 -36.85 -8.47
N GLN A 191 -15.06 -36.58 -7.85
CA GLN A 191 -15.91 -37.53 -7.13
C GLN A 191 -16.98 -38.12 -8.03
#